data_ce2ee8fa0aa13cfa869bf297862da64c
#
_entry.id   ce2ee8fa0aa13cfa869bf297862da64c
#
_cell.length_a   1.000
_cell.length_b   1.000
_cell.length_c   1.000
_cell.angle_alpha   90.00
_cell.angle_beta   90.00
_cell.angle_gamma   90.00
#
_symmetry.space_group_name_H-M   'P 1'
#
loop_
_entity.id
_entity.type
_entity.pdbx_description
1 polymer ?
#
loop_
_entity_poly.entity_id
_entity_poly.type
_entity_poly.pdbx_seq_one_letter_code
_entity_poly.pdbx_strand_id
1 'polypeptide(L)'
;EDANIIEIIDHHNIGTIGTNMPINFRNMPVGSTNTIIYSLYKEHRITIPKYIAGLMLSGILSDTLILTSPTTTKDDEIAVRDLSKIAKVNFKDYGYKMIKFGSSLKGMTREQVLYKDYKNYVIKGRSVGLGQVITTDIKEVLDEKEDYISLLNTVSEKNNYLFVCLFITDILDNGTYVLYSDRAKNILEDAFNIKDMEEGHFLKGIVSRKKQILPVLINDME
;
A
#
# COMPACT_ATOMS: atom_id res chain seq x y z
N GLU A 1 -23.80 -6.56 12.27
CA GLU A 1 -24.34 -5.63 13.29
C GLU A 1 -24.47 -6.29 14.67
N ASP A 2 -24.41 -7.63 14.77
CA ASP A 2 -24.57 -8.37 16.02
C ASP A 2 -23.25 -8.96 16.58
N ALA A 3 -22.10 -8.52 16.05
CA ALA A 3 -20.80 -8.96 16.53
C ALA A 3 -20.41 -8.25 17.84
N ASN A 4 -19.96 -9.03 18.82
CA ASN A 4 -19.40 -8.50 20.05
C ASN A 4 -17.86 -8.44 19.91
N ILE A 5 -17.31 -7.22 19.90
CA ILE A 5 -15.85 -7.02 19.83
C ILE A 5 -15.27 -7.31 21.20
N ILE A 6 -14.37 -8.27 21.29
CA ILE A 6 -13.70 -8.68 22.53
C ILE A 6 -12.23 -8.25 22.57
N GLU A 7 -11.59 -8.07 21.40
CA GLU A 7 -10.20 -7.66 21.27
C GLU A 7 -9.95 -6.98 19.93
N ILE A 8 -9.04 -6.00 19.90
CA ILE A 8 -8.53 -5.38 18.68
C ILE A 8 -7.00 -5.40 18.74
N ILE A 9 -6.38 -5.93 17.68
CA ILE A 9 -4.94 -5.88 17.46
C ILE A 9 -4.72 -5.24 16.10
N ASP A 10 -4.06 -4.08 16.06
CA ASP A 10 -3.91 -3.29 14.82
C ASP A 10 -2.61 -2.47 14.80
N HIS A 11 -2.23 -2.00 13.61
CA HIS A 11 -1.09 -1.12 13.36
C HIS A 11 -1.47 0.16 12.61
N HIS A 12 -2.76 0.35 12.31
CA HIS A 12 -3.26 1.53 11.60
C HIS A 12 -3.54 2.71 12.53
N ASN A 13 -3.80 3.86 11.94
CA ASN A 13 -4.28 5.02 12.69
C ASN A 13 -5.64 4.68 13.30
N ILE A 14 -5.80 5.01 14.57
CA ILE A 14 -7.07 4.81 15.29
C ILE A 14 -8.06 5.85 14.78
N GLY A 15 -9.16 5.39 14.20
CA GLY A 15 -10.33 6.19 13.88
C GLY A 15 -11.32 6.23 15.03
N THR A 16 -12.59 6.48 14.71
CA THR A 16 -13.67 6.40 15.70
C THR A 16 -14.07 4.94 15.91
N ILE A 17 -13.65 4.35 17.03
CA ILE A 17 -14.02 3.00 17.43
C ILE A 17 -14.80 3.11 18.74
N GLY A 18 -16.05 2.63 18.75
CA GLY A 18 -16.88 2.51 19.96
C GLY A 18 -17.13 1.04 20.27
N THR A 19 -17.04 0.67 21.55
CA THR A 19 -17.39 -0.66 22.04
C THR A 19 -18.36 -0.53 23.21
N ASN A 20 -19.28 -1.47 23.35
CA ASN A 20 -20.26 -1.47 24.45
C ASN A 20 -19.66 -1.90 25.77
N MET A 21 -18.53 -2.59 25.75
CA MET A 21 -17.82 -3.12 26.91
C MET A 21 -16.32 -2.82 26.78
N PRO A 22 -15.58 -2.77 27.90
CA PRO A 22 -14.12 -2.73 27.87
C PRO A 22 -13.55 -3.94 27.13
N ILE A 23 -12.55 -3.70 26.28
CA ILE A 23 -11.89 -4.74 25.48
C ILE A 23 -10.39 -4.66 25.62
N ASN A 24 -9.68 -5.71 25.24
CA ASN A 24 -8.25 -5.63 24.97
C ASN A 24 -8.03 -4.86 23.67
N PHE A 25 -7.23 -3.79 23.74
CA PHE A 25 -6.90 -2.97 22.58
C PHE A 25 -5.37 -2.81 22.51
N ARG A 26 -4.76 -3.38 21.46
CA ARG A 26 -3.33 -3.29 21.21
C ARG A 26 -3.06 -2.71 19.83
N ASN A 27 -2.63 -1.46 19.82
CA ASN A 27 -2.19 -0.78 18.60
C ASN A 27 -0.72 -0.41 18.74
N MET A 28 0.09 -0.72 17.71
CA MET A 28 1.52 -0.43 17.70
C MET A 28 1.95 0.17 16.36
N PRO A 29 2.86 1.17 16.35
CA PRO A 29 3.35 1.80 15.12
C PRO A 29 4.42 0.94 14.43
N VAL A 30 4.02 -0.25 13.98
CA VAL A 30 4.84 -1.21 13.22
C VAL A 30 4.36 -1.34 11.79
N GLY A 31 5.13 -2.00 10.93
CA GLY A 31 4.81 -2.18 9.52
C GLY A 31 3.66 -3.15 9.26
N SER A 32 3.41 -4.10 10.18
CA SER A 32 2.38 -5.14 10.02
C SER A 32 1.78 -5.56 11.36
N THR A 33 0.47 -5.82 11.38
CA THR A 33 -0.19 -6.46 12.53
C THR A 33 0.43 -7.83 12.86
N ASN A 34 0.97 -8.55 11.86
CA ASN A 34 1.65 -9.81 12.09
C ASN A 34 2.93 -9.68 12.94
N THR A 35 3.56 -8.51 12.96
CA THR A 35 4.68 -8.20 13.87
C THR A 35 4.18 -8.12 15.31
N ILE A 36 2.99 -7.58 15.54
CA ILE A 36 2.37 -7.56 16.87
C ILE A 36 2.03 -8.99 17.32
N ILE A 37 1.45 -9.80 16.42
CA ILE A 37 1.15 -11.22 16.71
C ILE A 37 2.43 -12.00 17.03
N TYR A 38 3.51 -11.78 16.27
CA TYR A 38 4.83 -12.37 16.58
C TYR A 38 5.28 -11.97 18.00
N SER A 39 5.15 -10.70 18.38
CA SER A 39 5.52 -10.22 19.72
C SER A 39 4.69 -10.90 20.81
N LEU A 40 3.38 -11.10 20.59
CA LEU A 40 2.51 -11.83 21.51
C LEU A 40 2.97 -13.28 21.73
N TYR A 41 3.37 -14.00 20.65
CA TYR A 41 3.95 -15.33 20.78
C TYR A 41 5.19 -15.33 21.68
N LYS A 42 6.05 -14.30 21.53
CA LYS A 42 7.27 -14.15 22.34
C LYS A 42 6.97 -13.82 23.80
N GLU A 43 6.05 -12.88 24.05
CA GLU A 43 5.62 -12.46 25.38
C GLU A 43 5.05 -13.63 26.17
N HIS A 44 4.19 -14.42 25.52
CA HIS A 44 3.57 -15.60 26.16
C HIS A 44 4.44 -16.85 26.13
N ARG A 45 5.66 -16.78 25.57
CA ARG A 45 6.61 -17.90 25.43
C ARG A 45 6.01 -19.11 24.72
N ILE A 46 5.14 -18.87 23.75
CA ILE A 46 4.50 -19.90 22.95
C ILE A 46 5.38 -20.22 21.73
N THR A 47 5.62 -21.50 21.50
CA THR A 47 6.35 -21.95 20.32
C THR A 47 5.55 -21.70 19.06
N ILE A 48 6.14 -21.01 18.09
CA ILE A 48 5.49 -20.70 16.80
C ILE A 48 5.57 -21.93 15.89
N PRO A 49 4.44 -22.53 15.46
CA PRO A 49 4.47 -23.62 14.49
C PRO A 49 4.98 -23.13 13.13
N LYS A 50 5.67 -24.01 12.39
CA LYS A 50 6.28 -23.67 11.08
C LYS A 50 5.31 -23.04 10.11
N TYR A 51 4.09 -23.56 9.98
CA TYR A 51 3.08 -23.03 9.07
C TYR A 51 2.56 -21.64 9.50
N ILE A 52 2.41 -21.41 10.82
CA ILE A 52 2.04 -20.10 11.36
C ILE A 52 3.16 -19.08 11.11
N ALA A 53 4.41 -19.49 11.29
CA ALA A 53 5.56 -18.64 10.97
C ALA A 53 5.56 -18.22 9.48
N GLY A 54 5.22 -19.13 8.58
CA GLY A 54 5.07 -18.83 7.15
C GLY A 54 3.95 -17.83 6.88
N LEU A 55 2.78 -17.97 7.52
CA LEU A 55 1.66 -17.06 7.35
C LEU A 55 1.97 -15.65 7.89
N MET A 56 2.51 -15.55 9.11
CA MET A 56 2.94 -14.26 9.68
C MET A 56 4.02 -13.59 8.84
N LEU A 57 5.01 -14.37 8.38
CA LEU A 57 6.05 -13.88 7.48
C LEU A 57 5.46 -13.31 6.20
N SER A 58 4.49 -13.99 5.59
CA SER A 58 3.80 -13.53 4.38
C SER A 58 3.12 -12.18 4.60
N GLY A 59 2.40 -12.01 5.70
CA GLY A 59 1.74 -10.76 6.03
C GLY A 59 2.74 -9.62 6.24
N ILE A 60 3.83 -9.83 6.99
CA ILE A 60 4.85 -8.79 7.20
C ILE A 60 5.49 -8.41 5.87
N LEU A 61 5.89 -9.38 5.04
CA LEU A 61 6.53 -9.11 3.74
C LEU A 61 5.60 -8.39 2.77
N SER A 62 4.30 -8.68 2.82
CA SER A 62 3.28 -7.97 2.03
C SER A 62 3.15 -6.51 2.46
N ASP A 63 2.94 -6.26 3.75
CA ASP A 63 2.67 -4.93 4.30
C ASP A 63 3.91 -4.00 4.22
N THR A 64 5.11 -4.59 4.28
CA THR A 64 6.39 -3.87 4.27
C THR A 64 7.08 -3.87 2.91
N LEU A 65 6.46 -4.43 1.86
CA LEU A 65 7.08 -4.61 0.54
C LEU A 65 8.48 -5.24 0.66
N ILE A 66 8.55 -6.39 1.31
CA ILE A 66 9.82 -7.11 1.59
C ILE A 66 10.82 -6.22 2.35
N LEU A 67 10.37 -5.49 3.35
CA LEU A 67 11.13 -4.56 4.19
C LEU A 67 11.68 -3.31 3.44
N THR A 68 11.14 -2.97 2.28
CA THR A 68 11.54 -1.76 1.53
C THR A 68 10.61 -0.57 1.77
N SER A 69 9.41 -0.80 2.31
CA SER A 69 8.45 0.26 2.61
C SER A 69 8.96 1.18 3.73
N PRO A 70 8.72 2.50 3.65
CA PRO A 70 9.00 3.43 4.74
C PRO A 70 8.16 3.17 6.01
N THR A 71 7.20 2.26 5.95
CA THR A 71 6.45 1.78 7.12
C THR A 71 7.21 0.73 7.92
N THR A 72 8.27 0.17 7.34
CA THR A 72 9.09 -0.87 7.97
C THR A 72 9.76 -0.35 9.24
N THR A 73 9.71 -1.15 10.29
CA THR A 73 10.37 -0.87 11.58
C THR A 73 11.41 -1.93 11.91
N LYS A 74 12.24 -1.67 12.93
CA LYS A 74 13.19 -2.65 13.44
C LYS A 74 12.50 -3.92 13.97
N ASP A 75 11.30 -3.79 14.53
CA ASP A 75 10.53 -4.91 15.04
C ASP A 75 10.08 -5.83 13.91
N ASP A 76 9.68 -5.25 12.75
CA ASP A 76 9.36 -6.02 11.54
C ASP A 76 10.57 -6.79 11.03
N GLU A 77 11.76 -6.16 11.00
CA GLU A 77 13.00 -6.83 10.59
C GLU A 77 13.36 -8.00 11.51
N ILE A 78 13.21 -7.82 12.83
CA ILE A 78 13.48 -8.89 13.83
C ILE A 78 12.50 -10.04 13.61
N ALA A 79 11.21 -9.74 13.50
CA ALA A 79 10.17 -10.73 13.26
C ALA A 79 10.41 -11.52 11.97
N VAL A 80 10.72 -10.83 10.86
CA VAL A 80 11.03 -11.48 9.57
C VAL A 80 12.21 -12.42 9.66
N ARG A 81 13.33 -12.02 10.31
CA ARG A 81 14.52 -12.85 10.47
C ARG A 81 14.23 -14.12 11.28
N ASP A 82 13.47 -14.01 12.36
CA ASP A 82 13.14 -15.16 13.20
C ASP A 82 12.11 -16.08 12.53
N LEU A 83 11.04 -15.51 11.97
CA LEU A 83 10.00 -16.26 11.26
C LEU A 83 10.57 -17.01 10.04
N SER A 84 11.51 -16.39 9.32
CA SER A 84 12.19 -17.03 8.18
C SER A 84 12.94 -18.29 8.59
N LYS A 85 13.64 -18.26 9.75
CA LYS A 85 14.33 -19.42 10.29
C LYS A 85 13.37 -20.53 10.67
N ILE A 86 12.25 -20.19 11.34
CA ILE A 86 11.22 -21.16 11.74
C ILE A 86 10.52 -21.76 10.51
N ALA A 87 10.16 -20.92 9.54
CA ALA A 87 9.52 -21.33 8.29
C ALA A 87 10.49 -22.09 7.36
N LYS A 88 11.82 -21.96 7.56
CA LYS A 88 12.88 -22.52 6.72
C LYS A 88 12.82 -22.00 5.28
N VAL A 89 12.68 -20.69 5.10
CA VAL A 89 12.67 -20.03 3.79
C VAL A 89 13.64 -18.85 3.76
N ASN A 90 14.18 -18.53 2.58
CA ASN A 90 14.80 -17.23 2.35
C ASN A 90 13.68 -16.21 2.18
N PHE A 91 13.60 -15.21 3.06
CA PHE A 91 12.47 -14.27 3.04
C PHE A 91 12.43 -13.40 1.79
N LYS A 92 13.59 -13.04 1.21
CA LYS A 92 13.66 -12.25 -0.01
C LYS A 92 13.09 -13.01 -1.20
N ASP A 93 13.59 -14.22 -1.44
CA ASP A 93 13.15 -15.07 -2.54
C ASP A 93 11.67 -15.45 -2.39
N TYR A 94 11.26 -15.75 -1.15
CA TYR A 94 9.87 -16.09 -0.84
C TYR A 94 8.94 -14.90 -1.05
N GLY A 95 9.26 -13.75 -0.48
CA GLY A 95 8.47 -12.53 -0.60
C GLY A 95 8.34 -12.08 -2.05
N TYR A 96 9.45 -12.17 -2.80
CA TYR A 96 9.45 -11.86 -4.22
C TYR A 96 8.48 -12.73 -5.02
N LYS A 97 8.56 -14.06 -4.84
CA LYS A 97 7.64 -15.00 -5.50
C LYS A 97 6.19 -14.72 -5.08
N MET A 98 5.95 -14.50 -3.80
CA MET A 98 4.62 -14.21 -3.27
C MET A 98 4.03 -12.95 -3.91
N ILE A 99 4.77 -11.84 -3.95
CA ILE A 99 4.30 -10.59 -4.54
C ILE A 99 4.10 -10.77 -6.04
N LYS A 100 5.02 -11.42 -6.76
CA LYS A 100 4.89 -11.70 -8.18
C LYS A 100 3.61 -12.47 -8.50
N PHE A 101 3.25 -13.48 -7.71
CA PHE A 101 2.01 -14.22 -7.89
C PHE A 101 0.76 -13.37 -7.59
N GLY A 102 0.82 -12.51 -6.57
CA GLY A 102 -0.30 -11.66 -6.15
C GLY A 102 -0.46 -10.37 -6.94
N SER A 103 0.54 -9.96 -7.71
CA SER A 103 0.58 -8.67 -8.40
C SER A 103 0.30 -8.71 -9.89
N SER A 104 0.10 -9.88 -10.50
CA SER A 104 -0.27 -9.97 -11.90
C SER A 104 -1.61 -9.29 -12.15
N LEU A 105 -1.67 -8.46 -13.17
CA LEU A 105 -2.85 -7.73 -13.61
C LEU A 105 -3.52 -8.41 -14.83
N LYS A 106 -2.97 -9.54 -15.29
CA LYS A 106 -3.48 -10.28 -16.44
C LYS A 106 -4.95 -10.65 -16.29
N GLY A 107 -5.75 -10.32 -17.31
CA GLY A 107 -7.17 -10.62 -17.35
C GLY A 107 -8.05 -9.66 -16.54
N MET A 108 -7.48 -8.65 -15.92
CA MET A 108 -8.24 -7.57 -15.29
C MET A 108 -8.60 -6.50 -16.33
N THR A 109 -9.80 -5.92 -16.20
CA THR A 109 -10.12 -4.71 -16.96
C THR A 109 -9.39 -3.50 -16.36
N ARG A 110 -9.26 -2.40 -17.11
CA ARG A 110 -8.61 -1.16 -16.63
C ARG A 110 -9.30 -0.61 -15.39
N GLU A 111 -10.63 -0.67 -15.33
CA GLU A 111 -11.39 -0.29 -14.14
C GLU A 111 -11.04 -1.19 -12.94
N GLN A 112 -10.96 -2.50 -13.14
CA GLN A 112 -10.58 -3.41 -12.06
C GLN A 112 -9.16 -3.12 -11.55
N VAL A 113 -8.24 -2.74 -12.43
CA VAL A 113 -6.89 -2.33 -12.06
C VAL A 113 -6.93 -1.01 -11.27
N LEU A 114 -7.62 0.01 -11.76
CA LEU A 114 -7.76 1.31 -11.08
C LEU A 114 -8.35 1.14 -9.68
N TYR A 115 -9.41 0.36 -9.55
CA TYR A 115 -10.16 0.19 -8.30
C TYR A 115 -9.62 -0.92 -7.38
N LYS A 116 -8.53 -1.59 -7.73
CA LYS A 116 -7.93 -2.68 -6.93
C LYS A 116 -7.51 -2.20 -5.52
N ASP A 117 -6.87 -1.04 -5.43
CA ASP A 117 -6.64 -0.30 -4.18
C ASP A 117 -6.83 1.20 -4.43
N TYR A 118 -8.09 1.61 -4.51
CA TYR A 118 -8.51 2.98 -4.77
C TYR A 118 -9.04 3.63 -3.50
N LYS A 119 -8.63 4.86 -3.26
CA LYS A 119 -9.14 5.66 -2.13
C LYS A 119 -9.46 7.08 -2.57
N ASN A 120 -10.57 7.59 -2.03
CA ASN A 120 -10.96 8.98 -2.16
C ASN A 120 -10.42 9.77 -0.98
N TYR A 121 -9.93 10.97 -1.27
CA TYR A 121 -9.50 11.92 -0.26
C TYR A 121 -10.17 13.27 -0.51
N VAL A 122 -10.35 14.04 0.55
CA VAL A 122 -10.75 15.44 0.46
C VAL A 122 -9.57 16.29 0.93
N ILE A 123 -8.98 17.03 0.00
CA ILE A 123 -7.86 17.92 0.26
C ILE A 123 -8.36 19.35 0.02
N LYS A 124 -8.34 20.19 1.05
CA LYS A 124 -8.87 21.58 1.01
C LYS A 124 -10.25 21.73 0.37
N GLY A 125 -11.15 20.84 0.77
CA GLY A 125 -12.53 20.84 0.29
C GLY A 125 -12.70 20.33 -1.14
N ARG A 126 -11.64 19.81 -1.79
CA ARG A 126 -11.70 19.21 -3.12
C ARG A 126 -11.46 17.71 -3.06
N SER A 127 -12.33 16.96 -3.70
CA SER A 127 -12.22 15.50 -3.78
C SER A 127 -11.19 15.10 -4.82
N VAL A 128 -10.32 14.14 -4.47
CA VAL A 128 -9.33 13.53 -5.35
C VAL A 128 -9.38 12.02 -5.25
N GLY A 129 -9.09 11.32 -6.34
CA GLY A 129 -9.06 9.87 -6.39
C GLY A 129 -7.64 9.34 -6.59
N LEU A 130 -7.18 8.46 -5.71
CA LEU A 130 -5.84 7.88 -5.80
C LEU A 130 -5.92 6.36 -5.81
N GLY A 131 -5.74 5.75 -6.99
CA GLY A 131 -5.53 4.32 -7.16
C GLY A 131 -4.06 3.96 -6.98
N GLN A 132 -3.78 2.79 -6.40
CA GLN A 132 -2.43 2.24 -6.35
C GLN A 132 -2.48 0.76 -6.69
N VAL A 133 -1.58 0.32 -7.56
CA VAL A 133 -1.35 -1.10 -7.83
C VAL A 133 0.13 -1.40 -7.69
N ILE A 134 0.42 -2.63 -7.28
CA ILE A 134 1.77 -3.15 -7.23
C ILE A 134 1.86 -4.18 -8.36
N THR A 135 2.89 -4.07 -9.18
CA THR A 135 3.18 -5.07 -10.22
C THR A 135 4.67 -5.33 -10.32
N THR A 136 5.01 -6.45 -10.90
CA THR A 136 6.38 -6.82 -11.32
C THR A 136 6.55 -6.77 -12.84
N ASP A 137 5.49 -6.37 -13.54
CA ASP A 137 5.48 -6.18 -14.99
C ASP A 137 4.76 -4.88 -15.34
N ILE A 138 5.52 -3.80 -15.32
CA ILE A 138 5.03 -2.44 -15.59
C ILE A 138 4.38 -2.31 -16.96
N LYS A 139 4.81 -3.14 -17.93
CA LYS A 139 4.27 -3.09 -19.30
C LYS A 139 2.80 -3.45 -19.34
N GLU A 140 2.31 -4.27 -18.41
CA GLU A 140 0.86 -4.58 -18.31
C GLU A 140 -0.03 -3.32 -18.19
N VAL A 141 0.55 -2.16 -17.77
CA VAL A 141 -0.18 -0.89 -17.64
C VAL A 141 0.35 0.16 -18.62
N LEU A 142 1.67 0.32 -18.74
CA LEU A 142 2.24 1.42 -19.52
C LEU A 142 2.07 1.24 -21.04
N ASP A 143 1.94 0.02 -21.54
CA ASP A 143 1.66 -0.24 -22.97
C ASP A 143 0.24 0.20 -23.36
N GLU A 144 -0.66 0.42 -22.37
CA GLU A 144 -2.03 0.89 -22.55
C GLU A 144 -2.27 2.28 -21.89
N LYS A 145 -1.21 3.08 -21.70
CA LYS A 145 -1.27 4.32 -20.89
C LYS A 145 -2.33 5.32 -21.37
N GLU A 146 -2.51 5.49 -22.68
CA GLU A 146 -3.50 6.41 -23.24
C GLU A 146 -4.93 6.02 -22.84
N ASP A 147 -5.22 4.72 -22.85
CA ASP A 147 -6.53 4.22 -22.44
C ASP A 147 -6.76 4.39 -20.93
N TYR A 148 -5.72 4.21 -20.12
CA TYR A 148 -5.81 4.52 -18.68
C TYR A 148 -6.03 6.02 -18.44
N ILE A 149 -5.33 6.91 -19.13
CA ILE A 149 -5.53 8.35 -19.00
C ILE A 149 -6.96 8.75 -19.37
N SER A 150 -7.50 8.21 -20.46
CA SER A 150 -8.90 8.40 -20.85
C SER A 150 -9.88 7.94 -19.75
N LEU A 151 -9.61 6.78 -19.13
CA LEU A 151 -10.39 6.29 -17.98
C LEU A 151 -10.29 7.23 -16.78
N LEU A 152 -9.08 7.71 -16.43
CA LEU A 152 -8.86 8.61 -15.30
C LEU A 152 -9.60 9.94 -15.48
N ASN A 153 -9.59 10.51 -16.70
CA ASN A 153 -10.36 11.71 -17.05
C ASN A 153 -11.87 11.44 -16.89
N THR A 154 -12.37 10.35 -17.43
CA THR A 154 -13.79 9.95 -17.32
C THR A 154 -14.21 9.81 -15.86
N VAL A 155 -13.40 9.15 -15.03
CA VAL A 155 -13.68 8.96 -13.59
C VAL A 155 -13.65 10.31 -12.86
N SER A 156 -12.70 11.18 -13.20
CA SER A 156 -12.59 12.53 -12.62
C SER A 156 -13.84 13.37 -12.90
N GLU A 157 -14.29 13.40 -14.14
CA GLU A 157 -15.48 14.16 -14.55
C GLU A 157 -16.75 13.60 -13.93
N LYS A 158 -16.98 12.28 -14.05
CA LYS A 158 -18.20 11.62 -13.57
C LYS A 158 -18.41 11.79 -12.06
N ASN A 159 -17.34 11.83 -11.28
CA ASN A 159 -17.41 11.94 -9.82
C ASN A 159 -17.12 13.35 -9.31
N ASN A 160 -16.96 14.34 -10.21
CA ASN A 160 -16.60 15.71 -9.86
C ASN A 160 -15.34 15.80 -8.99
N TYR A 161 -14.34 14.98 -9.30
CA TYR A 161 -13.04 15.05 -8.65
C TYR A 161 -12.17 16.16 -9.26
N LEU A 162 -11.30 16.75 -8.46
CA LEU A 162 -10.29 17.69 -8.94
C LEU A 162 -9.37 16.97 -9.93
N PHE A 163 -8.92 15.78 -9.54
CA PHE A 163 -8.16 14.88 -10.39
C PHE A 163 -8.24 13.43 -9.88
N VAL A 164 -7.82 12.51 -10.75
CA VAL A 164 -7.63 11.08 -10.43
C VAL A 164 -6.24 10.65 -10.89
N CYS A 165 -5.54 9.91 -10.04
CA CYS A 165 -4.23 9.30 -10.38
C CYS A 165 -4.27 7.80 -10.18
N LEU A 166 -3.47 7.10 -10.99
CA LEU A 166 -3.11 5.69 -10.81
C LEU A 166 -1.60 5.60 -10.59
N PHE A 167 -1.19 5.16 -9.42
CA PHE A 167 0.18 4.91 -9.03
C PHE A 167 0.51 3.44 -9.23
N ILE A 168 1.48 3.14 -10.11
CA ILE A 168 1.90 1.79 -10.46
C ILE A 168 3.26 1.56 -9.80
N THR A 169 3.26 0.88 -8.65
CA THR A 169 4.46 0.64 -7.85
C THR A 169 5.21 -0.57 -8.38
N ASP A 170 6.44 -0.33 -8.84
CA ASP A 170 7.42 -1.35 -9.17
C ASP A 170 8.32 -1.61 -7.95
N ILE A 171 8.16 -2.79 -7.36
CA ILE A 171 8.98 -3.19 -6.22
C ILE A 171 10.41 -3.59 -6.60
N LEU A 172 10.65 -3.91 -7.88
CA LEU A 172 11.98 -4.23 -8.39
C LEU A 172 12.86 -3.01 -8.48
N ASP A 173 12.29 -1.96 -9.10
CA ASP A 173 12.97 -0.70 -9.32
C ASP A 173 12.81 0.27 -8.14
N ASN A 174 12.12 -0.17 -7.06
CA ASN A 174 11.89 0.62 -5.86
C ASN A 174 11.36 2.03 -6.17
N GLY A 175 10.23 2.08 -6.86
CA GLY A 175 9.60 3.34 -7.26
C GLY A 175 8.20 3.15 -7.80
N THR A 176 7.61 4.23 -8.25
CA THR A 176 6.22 4.25 -8.71
C THR A 176 6.12 5.05 -10.01
N TYR A 177 5.50 4.47 -11.02
CA TYR A 177 5.06 5.19 -12.21
C TYR A 177 3.71 5.85 -11.93
N VAL A 178 3.47 7.03 -12.47
CA VAL A 178 2.21 7.75 -12.27
C VAL A 178 1.52 8.03 -13.59
N LEU A 179 0.25 7.61 -13.69
CA LEU A 179 -0.71 8.03 -14.70
C LEU A 179 -1.73 8.94 -14.03
N TYR A 180 -2.17 9.99 -14.72
CA TYR A 180 -3.01 11.01 -14.12
C TYR A 180 -3.99 11.64 -15.11
N SER A 181 -5.12 12.15 -14.60
CA SER A 181 -6.06 12.93 -15.39
C SER A 181 -5.49 14.33 -15.64
N ASP A 182 -5.90 14.98 -16.73
CA ASP A 182 -5.31 16.22 -17.25
C ASP A 182 -5.09 17.32 -16.22
N ARG A 183 -6.03 17.47 -15.28
CA ARG A 183 -5.96 18.51 -14.23
C ARG A 183 -4.93 18.24 -13.14
N ALA A 184 -4.35 17.04 -13.09
CA ALA A 184 -3.38 16.68 -12.05
C ALA A 184 -1.96 17.14 -12.37
N LYS A 185 -1.62 17.38 -13.64
CA LYS A 185 -0.23 17.60 -14.07
C LYS A 185 0.49 18.65 -13.23
N ASN A 186 0.01 19.88 -13.21
CA ASN A 186 0.68 20.97 -12.48
C ASN A 186 0.78 20.69 -10.97
N ILE A 187 -0.27 20.09 -10.39
CA ILE A 187 -0.30 19.73 -8.96
C ILE A 187 0.77 18.68 -8.66
N LEU A 188 0.94 17.68 -9.53
CA LEU A 188 1.97 16.66 -9.37
C LEU A 188 3.38 17.22 -9.59
N GLU A 189 3.55 18.10 -10.57
CA GLU A 189 4.82 18.78 -10.84
C GLU A 189 5.28 19.60 -9.63
N ASP A 190 4.39 20.38 -9.05
CA ASP A 190 4.67 21.18 -7.86
C ASP A 190 4.93 20.28 -6.65
N ALA A 191 4.02 19.33 -6.38
CA ALA A 191 4.09 18.43 -5.24
C ALA A 191 5.38 17.58 -5.21
N PHE A 192 5.84 17.09 -6.35
CA PHE A 192 7.05 16.26 -6.44
C PHE A 192 8.30 17.05 -6.89
N ASN A 193 8.17 18.37 -7.09
CA ASN A 193 9.23 19.26 -7.58
C ASN A 193 9.86 18.74 -8.90
N ILE A 194 9.01 18.39 -9.85
CA ILE A 194 9.36 17.87 -11.17
C ILE A 194 8.89 18.86 -12.22
N LYS A 195 9.72 19.17 -13.20
CA LYS A 195 9.34 20.01 -14.35
C LYS A 195 9.01 19.13 -15.55
N ASP A 196 8.02 19.55 -16.31
CA ASP A 196 7.59 18.87 -17.56
C ASP A 196 7.32 17.37 -17.36
N MET A 197 6.54 17.04 -16.32
CA MET A 197 6.16 15.67 -16.01
C MET A 197 5.36 15.05 -17.16
N GLU A 198 5.87 13.96 -17.69
CA GLU A 198 5.17 13.15 -18.70
C GLU A 198 4.30 12.08 -18.02
N GLU A 199 3.26 11.63 -18.73
CA GLU A 199 2.45 10.49 -18.27
C GLU A 199 3.29 9.22 -18.23
N GLY A 200 3.23 8.52 -17.11
CA GLY A 200 4.10 7.39 -16.82
C GLY A 200 5.45 7.79 -16.23
N HIS A 201 5.58 9.02 -15.69
CA HIS A 201 6.80 9.46 -15.02
C HIS A 201 7.14 8.55 -13.84
N PHE A 202 8.42 8.21 -13.69
CA PHE A 202 8.92 7.34 -12.63
C PHE A 202 9.37 8.13 -11.40
N LEU A 203 8.66 7.95 -10.31
CA LEU A 203 8.96 8.54 -9.00
C LEU A 203 9.87 7.59 -8.22
N LYS A 204 11.18 7.77 -8.32
CA LYS A 204 12.18 6.91 -7.67
C LYS A 204 12.08 6.97 -6.15
N GLY A 205 12.06 5.83 -5.49
CA GLY A 205 12.00 5.72 -4.02
C GLY A 205 10.62 5.98 -3.42
N ILE A 206 9.61 6.26 -4.25
CA ILE A 206 8.22 6.46 -3.81
C ILE A 206 7.47 5.14 -3.98
N VAL A 207 7.07 4.50 -2.88
CA VAL A 207 6.39 3.20 -2.89
C VAL A 207 5.15 3.17 -1.99
N SER A 208 4.92 4.21 -1.19
CA SER A 208 3.82 4.27 -0.23
C SER A 208 2.90 5.45 -0.47
N ARG A 209 1.66 5.17 -0.89
CA ARG A 209 0.62 6.20 -1.01
C ARG A 209 0.40 6.95 0.31
N LYS A 210 0.30 6.21 1.43
CA LYS A 210 -0.01 6.78 2.76
C LYS A 210 1.10 7.68 3.31
N LYS A 211 2.38 7.29 3.14
CA LYS A 211 3.51 7.98 3.80
C LYS A 211 4.29 8.92 2.88
N GLN A 212 4.22 8.71 1.56
CA GLN A 212 5.06 9.47 0.63
C GLN A 212 4.25 10.24 -0.41
N ILE A 213 3.12 9.72 -0.90
CA ILE A 213 2.33 10.39 -1.94
C ILE A 213 1.32 11.35 -1.31
N LEU A 214 0.44 10.85 -0.45
CA LEU A 214 -0.62 11.65 0.14
C LEU A 214 -0.11 12.86 0.96
N PRO A 215 0.91 12.75 1.82
CA PRO A 215 1.43 13.90 2.56
C PRO A 215 1.99 15.01 1.66
N VAL A 216 2.67 14.64 0.57
CA VAL A 216 3.23 15.59 -0.38
C VAL A 216 2.11 16.35 -1.11
N LEU A 217 1.06 15.64 -1.56
CA LEU A 217 -0.11 16.27 -2.19
C LEU A 217 -0.87 17.18 -1.23
N ILE A 218 -0.99 16.81 0.05
CA ILE A 218 -1.64 17.66 1.06
C ILE A 218 -0.84 18.96 1.26
N ASN A 219 0.48 18.86 1.44
CA ASN A 219 1.33 20.02 1.68
C ASN A 219 1.36 20.99 0.49
N ASP A 220 1.42 20.47 -0.73
CA ASP A 220 1.44 21.30 -1.93
C ASP A 220 0.11 22.04 -2.15
N MET A 221 -0.99 21.37 -1.90
CA MET A 221 -2.31 21.99 -2.01
C MET A 221 -2.62 22.92 -0.82
N GLU A 222 -1.75 23.01 0.20
CA GLU A 222 -1.83 23.98 1.32
C GLU A 222 -1.48 25.42 0.96
#